data_cbf8e325a368fc47ced1100c4b021984
#
_entry.id   cbf8e325a368fc47ced1100c4b021984
#
_cell.length_a   1.000
_cell.length_b   1.000
_cell.length_c   1.000
_cell.angle_alpha   90.00
_cell.angle_beta   90.00
_cell.angle_gamma   90.00
#
_symmetry.space_group_name_H-M   'P 1'
#
loop_
_entity.id
_entity.type
_entity.pdbx_description
1 polymer ?
#
loop_
_entity_poly.entity_id
_entity_poly.type
_entity_poly.pdbx_seq_one_letter_code
_entity_poly.pdbx_strand_id
1 'polypeptide(L)'
;HGALYFESLKSYSQVSALIKEKLNGPSHVEPIMSPKGMYDYFTHAENPEKTPYNINDIESGCGFELDKFLVNSNTDNFLSLVIDIIEEHNFTEFNTLVRYARTDKPHLLGLLMNKTYFFAKYLDSRRHQKDRKENK
;
A
#
# COMPACT_ATOMS: atom_id res chain seq x y z
N HIS A 1 -10.73 -13.79 2.20
CA HIS A 1 -11.04 -13.07 0.95
C HIS A 1 -9.81 -13.06 0.05
N GLY A 2 -10.01 -13.01 -1.27
CA GLY A 2 -8.94 -12.94 -2.24
C GLY A 2 -9.38 -12.28 -3.54
N ALA A 3 -8.42 -11.74 -4.27
CA ALA A 3 -8.61 -11.17 -5.59
C ALA A 3 -7.63 -11.81 -6.57
N LEU A 4 -8.10 -12.07 -7.77
CA LEU A 4 -7.29 -12.58 -8.88
C LEU A 4 -7.25 -11.54 -10.00
N TYR A 5 -6.05 -11.24 -10.46
CA TYR A 5 -5.81 -10.35 -11.60
C TYR A 5 -5.25 -11.16 -12.76
N PHE A 6 -5.76 -10.91 -13.95
CA PHE A 6 -5.37 -11.61 -15.16
C PHE A 6 -4.83 -10.61 -16.18
N GLU A 7 -3.79 -10.96 -16.90
CA GLU A 7 -3.25 -10.15 -18.00
C GLU A 7 -4.22 -10.07 -19.20
N SER A 8 -5.09 -11.08 -19.34
CA SER A 8 -6.09 -11.13 -20.40
C SER A 8 -7.50 -11.26 -19.85
N LEU A 9 -8.48 -10.75 -20.59
CA LEU A 9 -9.89 -10.85 -20.23
C LEU A 9 -10.30 -12.32 -20.04
N LYS A 10 -10.97 -12.60 -18.91
CA LYS A 10 -11.56 -13.91 -18.59
C LYS A 10 -13.05 -13.78 -18.39
N SER A 11 -13.79 -14.78 -18.84
CA SER A 11 -15.21 -14.86 -18.55
C SER A 11 -15.45 -15.34 -17.11
N TYR A 12 -16.62 -15.04 -16.58
CA TYR A 12 -17.07 -15.53 -15.27
C TYR A 12 -16.90 -17.05 -15.13
N SER A 13 -17.36 -17.82 -16.13
CA SER A 13 -17.27 -19.29 -16.13
C SER A 13 -15.82 -19.79 -16.09
N GLN A 14 -14.90 -19.14 -16.81
CA GLN A 14 -13.48 -19.49 -16.79
C GLN A 14 -12.85 -19.26 -15.41
N VAL A 15 -13.15 -18.13 -14.79
CA VAL A 15 -12.61 -17.80 -13.45
C VAL A 15 -13.21 -18.72 -12.38
N SER A 16 -14.53 -18.95 -12.42
CA SER A 16 -15.22 -19.86 -11.49
C SER A 16 -14.68 -21.29 -11.57
N ALA A 17 -14.48 -21.80 -12.78
CA ALA A 17 -13.88 -23.14 -13.00
C ALA A 17 -12.44 -23.20 -12.45
N LEU A 18 -11.63 -22.18 -12.72
CA LEU A 18 -10.24 -22.12 -12.23
C LEU A 18 -10.17 -22.14 -10.70
N ILE A 19 -11.01 -21.34 -10.05
CA ILE A 19 -11.05 -21.28 -8.57
C ILE A 19 -11.48 -22.63 -8.00
N LYS A 20 -12.52 -23.25 -8.58
CA LYS A 20 -13.01 -24.56 -8.14
C LYS A 20 -11.96 -25.65 -8.33
N GLU A 21 -11.34 -25.72 -9.50
CA GLU A 21 -10.42 -26.82 -9.87
C GLU A 21 -9.04 -26.66 -9.26
N LYS A 22 -8.51 -25.45 -9.16
CA LYS A 22 -7.13 -25.19 -8.74
C LYS A 22 -7.00 -24.78 -7.29
N LEU A 23 -7.98 -24.07 -6.75
CA LEU A 23 -7.94 -23.53 -5.39
C LEU A 23 -8.92 -24.21 -4.45
N ASN A 24 -9.76 -25.12 -4.96
CA ASN A 24 -10.87 -25.72 -4.20
C ASN A 24 -11.72 -24.67 -3.46
N GLY A 25 -11.83 -23.50 -4.08
CA GLY A 25 -12.49 -22.33 -3.52
C GLY A 25 -13.98 -22.26 -3.85
N PRO A 26 -14.68 -21.23 -3.37
CA PRO A 26 -16.10 -21.01 -3.62
C PRO A 26 -16.35 -20.73 -5.09
N SER A 27 -17.52 -21.14 -5.57
CA SER A 27 -17.94 -20.92 -6.97
C SER A 27 -18.40 -19.48 -7.24
N HIS A 28 -18.66 -18.71 -6.20
CA HIS A 28 -19.11 -17.33 -6.34
C HIS A 28 -17.93 -16.39 -6.60
N VAL A 29 -18.01 -15.68 -7.72
CA VAL A 29 -16.98 -14.77 -8.21
C VAL A 29 -17.65 -13.47 -8.62
N GLU A 30 -17.06 -12.35 -8.31
CA GLU A 30 -17.54 -11.03 -8.69
C GLU A 30 -16.43 -10.23 -9.39
N PRO A 31 -16.76 -9.41 -10.40
CA PRO A 31 -15.78 -8.52 -11.01
C PRO A 31 -15.37 -7.41 -10.04
N ILE A 32 -14.10 -7.11 -9.99
CA ILE A 32 -13.58 -5.99 -9.22
C ILE A 32 -13.86 -4.70 -10.00
N MET A 33 -14.77 -3.88 -9.49
CA MET A 33 -15.14 -2.60 -10.11
C MET A 33 -14.22 -1.46 -9.65
N SER A 34 -13.68 -1.57 -8.44
CA SER A 34 -12.76 -0.58 -7.87
C SER A 34 -11.63 -1.29 -7.12
N PRO A 35 -10.38 -1.19 -7.58
CA PRO A 35 -9.23 -1.73 -6.86
C PRO A 35 -9.10 -1.15 -5.45
N LYS A 36 -9.32 0.16 -5.29
CA LYS A 36 -9.33 0.81 -3.97
C LYS A 36 -10.43 0.27 -3.08
N GLY A 37 -11.65 0.20 -3.57
CA GLY A 37 -12.78 -0.33 -2.79
C GLY A 37 -12.58 -1.78 -2.37
N MET A 38 -11.95 -2.59 -3.21
CA MET A 38 -11.59 -3.97 -2.85
C MET A 38 -10.54 -4.03 -1.76
N TYR A 39 -9.51 -3.17 -1.83
CA TYR A 39 -8.52 -3.04 -0.78
C TYR A 39 -9.17 -2.63 0.56
N ASP A 40 -10.01 -1.58 0.54
CA ASP A 40 -10.71 -1.09 1.73
C ASP A 40 -11.63 -2.18 2.34
N TYR A 41 -12.30 -2.96 1.48
CA TYR A 41 -13.12 -4.09 1.90
C TYR A 41 -12.29 -5.21 2.56
N PHE A 42 -11.17 -5.59 1.98
CA PHE A 42 -10.30 -6.65 2.52
C PHE A 42 -9.64 -6.24 3.84
N THR A 43 -9.27 -4.98 3.96
CA THR A 43 -8.60 -4.45 5.15
C THR A 43 -9.57 -3.97 6.23
N HIS A 44 -10.88 -4.00 5.96
CA HIS A 44 -11.93 -3.45 6.83
C HIS A 44 -11.77 -1.94 7.12
N ALA A 45 -11.08 -1.20 6.24
CA ALA A 45 -10.72 0.19 6.46
C ALA A 45 -11.93 1.12 6.70
N GLU A 46 -13.06 0.82 6.05
CA GLU A 46 -14.28 1.62 6.15
C GLU A 46 -15.37 1.01 7.06
N ASN A 47 -15.07 -0.08 7.77
CA ASN A 47 -16.05 -0.74 8.62
C ASN A 47 -15.74 -0.54 10.11
N PRO A 48 -16.42 0.40 10.79
CA PRO A 48 -16.13 0.73 12.19
C PRO A 48 -16.44 -0.42 13.17
N GLU A 49 -17.23 -1.40 12.77
CA GLU A 49 -17.60 -2.55 13.62
C GLU A 49 -16.57 -3.69 13.56
N LYS A 50 -15.63 -3.62 12.61
CA LYS A 50 -14.61 -4.65 12.41
C LYS A 50 -13.22 -4.10 12.69
N THR A 51 -12.39 -4.94 13.31
CA THR A 51 -10.97 -4.61 13.47
C THR A 51 -10.29 -4.52 12.11
N PRO A 52 -9.62 -3.40 11.78
CA PRO A 52 -8.84 -3.30 10.56
C PRO A 52 -7.69 -4.31 10.54
N TYR A 53 -7.45 -4.93 9.38
CA TYR A 53 -6.26 -5.75 9.18
C TYR A 53 -5.03 -4.89 8.96
N ASN A 54 -3.88 -5.39 9.42
CA ASN A 54 -2.61 -4.76 9.14
C ASN A 54 -2.24 -4.99 7.66
N ILE A 55 -1.66 -3.97 7.03
CA ILE A 55 -1.20 -4.07 5.65
C ILE A 55 -0.15 -5.19 5.46
N ASN A 56 0.61 -5.50 6.50
CA ASN A 56 1.60 -6.58 6.47
C ASN A 56 0.97 -7.99 6.47
N ASP A 57 -0.33 -8.10 6.71
CA ASP A 57 -1.07 -9.38 6.66
C ASP A 57 -1.57 -9.69 5.24
N ILE A 58 -1.32 -8.78 4.27
CA ILE A 58 -1.69 -8.99 2.88
C ILE A 58 -0.64 -9.89 2.23
N GLU A 59 -1.08 -11.03 1.73
CA GLU A 59 -0.24 -11.95 0.97
C GLU A 59 -0.49 -11.76 -0.53
N SER A 60 0.59 -11.79 -1.32
CA SER A 60 0.50 -11.75 -2.78
C SER A 60 1.35 -12.87 -3.40
N GLY A 61 0.99 -13.28 -4.59
CA GLY A 61 1.69 -14.37 -5.28
C GLY A 61 1.61 -14.28 -6.80
N CYS A 62 2.21 -15.24 -7.48
CA CYS A 62 2.18 -15.39 -8.94
C CYS A 62 2.64 -14.15 -9.72
N GLY A 63 3.61 -13.41 -9.19
CA GLY A 63 4.15 -12.21 -9.83
C GLY A 63 3.27 -10.96 -9.67
N PHE A 64 2.25 -11.00 -8.80
CA PHE A 64 1.46 -9.81 -8.51
C PHE A 64 2.28 -8.79 -7.73
N GLU A 65 2.49 -7.60 -8.30
CA GLU A 65 3.26 -6.51 -7.69
C GLU A 65 2.39 -5.73 -6.70
N LEU A 66 2.26 -6.27 -5.49
CA LEU A 66 1.43 -5.70 -4.42
C LEU A 66 1.78 -4.23 -4.15
N ASP A 67 3.05 -3.88 -4.10
CA ASP A 67 3.50 -2.52 -3.81
C ASP A 67 3.00 -1.52 -4.85
N LYS A 68 3.09 -1.85 -6.14
CA LYS A 68 2.54 -1.02 -7.22
C LYS A 68 1.02 -0.90 -7.12
N PHE A 69 0.35 -2.01 -6.83
CA PHE A 69 -1.10 -2.02 -6.67
C PHE A 69 -1.53 -1.11 -5.51
N LEU A 70 -0.89 -1.21 -4.37
CA LEU A 70 -1.20 -0.41 -3.19
C LEU A 70 -0.96 1.08 -3.43
N VAL A 71 0.17 1.43 -4.02
CA VAL A 71 0.51 2.83 -4.38
C VAL A 71 -0.53 3.43 -5.31
N ASN A 72 -0.94 2.68 -6.35
CA ASN A 72 -1.89 3.18 -7.34
C ASN A 72 -3.34 3.22 -6.82
N SER A 73 -3.69 2.31 -5.91
CA SER A 73 -5.06 2.17 -5.41
C SER A 73 -5.37 3.07 -4.22
N ASN A 74 -4.37 3.48 -3.46
CA ASN A 74 -4.58 4.19 -2.20
C ASN A 74 -3.43 5.18 -1.87
N THR A 75 -2.99 5.93 -2.88
CA THR A 75 -1.82 6.83 -2.78
C THR A 75 -1.93 7.82 -1.62
N ASP A 76 -3.10 8.42 -1.39
CA ASP A 76 -3.28 9.46 -0.37
C ASP A 76 -3.12 8.90 1.06
N ASN A 77 -3.64 7.71 1.32
CA ASN A 77 -3.49 7.06 2.61
C ASN A 77 -2.03 6.65 2.86
N PHE A 78 -1.32 6.21 1.82
CA PHE A 78 0.10 5.90 1.91
C PHE A 78 0.98 7.15 2.09
N LEU A 79 0.62 8.26 1.44
CA LEU A 79 1.30 9.55 1.67
C LEU A 79 1.15 9.98 3.13
N SER A 80 -0.07 9.92 3.67
CA SER A 80 -0.34 10.24 5.07
C SER A 80 0.45 9.34 6.02
N LEU A 81 0.44 8.03 5.77
CA LEU A 81 1.20 7.06 6.57
C LEU A 81 2.70 7.37 6.57
N VAL A 82 3.29 7.71 5.43
CA VAL A 82 4.71 8.06 5.36
C VAL A 82 5.00 9.36 6.11
N ILE A 83 4.10 10.34 6.03
CA ILE A 83 4.23 11.58 6.81
C ILE A 83 4.19 11.28 8.30
N ASP A 84 3.26 10.45 8.77
CA ASP A 84 3.17 10.04 10.17
C ASP A 84 4.45 9.34 10.64
N ILE A 85 5.00 8.44 9.83
CA ILE A 85 6.30 7.78 10.10
C ILE A 85 7.44 8.81 10.21
N ILE A 86 7.50 9.78 9.31
CA ILE A 86 8.51 10.86 9.36
C ILE A 86 8.39 11.65 10.66
N GLU A 87 7.16 11.99 11.05
CA GLU A 87 6.90 12.73 12.28
C GLU A 87 7.26 11.93 13.53
N GLU A 88 6.79 10.70 13.64
CA GLU A 88 7.00 9.79 14.77
C GLU A 88 8.48 9.51 15.02
N HIS A 89 9.22 9.17 13.96
CA HIS A 89 10.65 8.87 14.02
C HIS A 89 11.54 10.12 13.91
N ASN A 90 10.92 11.27 13.72
CA ASN A 90 11.63 12.54 13.63
C ASN A 90 12.70 12.59 12.51
N PHE A 91 12.41 11.94 11.37
CA PHE A 91 13.32 11.94 10.23
C PHE A 91 13.48 13.32 9.61
N THR A 92 14.70 13.64 9.19
CA THR A 92 15.09 14.87 8.48
C THR A 92 15.81 14.60 7.17
N GLU A 93 16.23 13.35 6.95
CA GLU A 93 17.00 12.96 5.78
C GLU A 93 16.27 11.86 4.98
N PHE A 94 16.22 12.05 3.66
CA PHE A 94 15.52 11.11 2.78
C PHE A 94 16.18 9.71 2.76
N ASN A 95 17.51 9.65 2.82
CA ASN A 95 18.21 8.37 2.89
C ASN A 95 17.85 7.55 4.14
N THR A 96 17.62 8.22 5.26
CA THR A 96 17.19 7.56 6.52
C THR A 96 15.79 6.98 6.38
N LEU A 97 14.87 7.74 5.80
CA LEU A 97 13.52 7.27 5.49
C LEU A 97 13.53 6.06 4.54
N VAL A 98 14.31 6.10 3.47
CA VAL A 98 14.44 4.98 2.52
C VAL A 98 15.02 3.74 3.20
N ARG A 99 16.02 3.90 4.07
CA ARG A 99 16.62 2.80 4.84
C ARG A 99 15.61 2.17 5.79
N TYR A 100 14.86 2.98 6.52
CA TYR A 100 13.77 2.52 7.37
C TYR A 100 12.71 1.74 6.57
N ALA A 101 12.22 2.33 5.48
CA ALA A 101 11.22 1.66 4.63
C ALA A 101 11.74 0.31 4.13
N ARG A 102 12.99 0.23 3.67
CA ARG A 102 13.57 -1.03 3.18
C ARG A 102 13.58 -2.14 4.23
N THR A 103 13.82 -1.80 5.50
CA THR A 103 13.95 -2.78 6.58
C THR A 103 12.60 -3.11 7.22
N ASP A 104 11.82 -2.09 7.55
CA ASP A 104 10.63 -2.22 8.40
C ASP A 104 9.31 -2.15 7.64
N LYS A 105 9.29 -1.48 6.48
CA LYS A 105 8.08 -1.24 5.67
C LYS A 105 8.36 -1.37 4.17
N PRO A 106 8.78 -2.54 3.66
CA PRO A 106 9.20 -2.70 2.27
C PRO A 106 8.15 -2.27 1.23
N HIS A 107 6.86 -2.41 1.55
CA HIS A 107 5.75 -2.01 0.70
C HIS A 107 5.68 -0.49 0.43
N LEU A 108 6.36 0.33 1.25
CA LEU A 108 6.42 1.79 1.04
C LEU A 108 7.52 2.21 0.05
N LEU A 109 8.47 1.33 -0.30
CA LEU A 109 9.57 1.68 -1.21
C LEU A 109 9.07 2.17 -2.57
N GLY A 110 8.08 1.51 -3.15
CA GLY A 110 7.49 1.92 -4.43
C GLY A 110 6.92 3.33 -4.37
N LEU A 111 6.23 3.69 -3.29
CA LEU A 111 5.71 5.04 -3.09
C LEU A 111 6.84 6.06 -2.94
N LEU A 112 7.86 5.77 -2.14
CA LEU A 112 9.01 6.65 -1.96
C LEU A 112 9.75 6.89 -3.27
N MET A 113 9.92 5.86 -4.10
CA MET A 113 10.52 5.97 -5.43
C MET A 113 9.68 6.87 -6.36
N ASN A 114 8.36 6.66 -6.39
CA ASN A 114 7.46 7.44 -7.24
C ASN A 114 7.24 8.87 -6.76
N LYS A 115 7.41 9.15 -5.48
CA LYS A 115 7.20 10.46 -4.85
C LYS A 115 8.48 11.04 -4.24
N THR A 116 9.64 10.66 -4.77
CA THR A 116 10.96 11.08 -4.27
C THR A 116 11.07 12.60 -4.11
N TYR A 117 10.64 13.37 -5.11
CA TYR A 117 10.71 14.83 -5.07
C TYR A 117 9.87 15.40 -3.90
N PHE A 118 8.65 14.90 -3.73
CA PHE A 118 7.79 15.34 -2.64
C PHE A 118 8.43 15.08 -1.27
N PHE A 119 8.84 13.85 -1.00
CA PHE A 119 9.40 13.50 0.30
C PHE A 119 10.76 14.16 0.56
N ALA A 120 11.60 14.30 -0.45
CA ALA A 120 12.87 15.02 -0.32
C ALA A 120 12.62 16.48 0.08
N LYS A 121 11.67 17.17 -0.57
CA LYS A 121 11.31 18.55 -0.23
C LYS A 121 10.63 18.68 1.13
N TYR A 122 9.80 17.72 1.50
CA TYR A 122 9.18 17.69 2.83
C TYR A 122 10.25 17.58 3.93
N LEU A 123 11.20 16.68 3.80
CA LEU A 123 12.31 16.48 4.75
C LEU A 123 13.28 17.69 4.79
N ASP A 124 13.61 18.28 3.63
CA ASP A 124 14.38 19.53 3.58
C ASP A 124 13.69 20.64 4.37
N SER A 125 12.39 20.81 4.20
CA SER A 125 11.60 21.81 4.94
C SER A 125 11.65 21.57 6.45
N ARG A 126 11.53 20.30 6.88
CA ARG A 126 11.63 19.94 8.30
C ARG A 126 13.01 20.24 8.88
N ARG A 127 14.08 19.92 8.17
CA ARG A 127 15.46 20.23 8.59
C ARG A 127 15.63 21.72 8.81
N HIS A 128 15.25 22.55 7.87
CA HIS A 128 15.33 24.01 8.00
C HIS A 128 14.47 24.58 9.14
N GLN A 129 13.35 23.98 9.48
CA GLN A 129 12.55 24.39 10.63
C GLN A 129 13.26 24.09 11.96
N LYS A 130 13.99 22.98 12.07
CA LYS A 130 14.78 22.65 13.25
C LYS A 130 15.95 23.61 13.41
N ASP A 131 16.72 23.85 12.36
CA ASP A 131 17.85 24.78 12.37
C ASP A 131 17.43 26.19 12.85
N ARG A 132 16.22 26.65 12.48
CA ARG A 132 15.67 27.93 12.95
C ARG A 132 15.30 27.93 14.43
N LYS A 133 14.90 26.79 14.99
CA LYS A 133 14.55 26.70 16.43
C LYS A 133 15.78 26.61 17.31
N GLU A 134 16.85 25.98 16.82
CA GLU A 134 18.12 25.84 17.57
C GLU A 134 18.95 27.13 17.55
N ASN A 135 18.73 28.01 16.56
CA ASN A 135 19.43 29.30 16.44
C ASN A 135 18.69 30.48 17.09
N LYS A 136 17.65 30.23 17.85
CA LYS A 136 16.93 31.22 18.67
C LYS A 136 17.19 31.00 20.15
#